data_ace6bedc05c49eb1772afd16e5a3cd70
#
_entry.id   ace6bedc05c49eb1772afd16e5a3cd70
#
_cell.length_a   1.000
_cell.length_b   1.000
_cell.length_c   1.000
_cell.angle_alpha   90.00
_cell.angle_beta   90.00
_cell.angle_gamma   90.00
#
_symmetry.space_group_name_H-M   'P 1'
#
loop_
_entity.id
_entity.type
_entity.pdbx_description
1 polymer ?
#
loop_
_entity_poly.entity_id
_entity_poly.type
_entity_poly.pdbx_seq_one_letter_code
_entity_poly.pdbx_strand_id
1 'polypeptide(L)'
;MVIILFTVLWPAALTVGYWVPLFSSAGFMFITTAHEHVPLNGDTVPLTRTVRTGPVLEFLLWNSNYHVAHHEYPSAPFENLPHLEYHAHSSQTRCVKGFAQFQASLLREASGRC
;
A
#
# COMPACT_ATOMS: atom_id res chain seq x y z
N MET A 1 -8.36 -21.20 -21.47
CA MET A 1 -8.40 -21.44 -22.95
C MET A 1 -8.61 -20.17 -23.75
N VAL A 2 -9.59 -19.31 -23.41
CA VAL A 2 -9.87 -18.04 -24.16
C VAL A 2 -8.67 -17.09 -24.17
N ILE A 3 -8.02 -16.86 -23.02
CA ILE A 3 -6.85 -15.96 -22.90
C ILE A 3 -5.70 -16.42 -23.81
N ILE A 4 -5.41 -17.73 -23.86
CA ILE A 4 -4.34 -18.29 -24.70
C ILE A 4 -4.67 -18.06 -26.19
N LEU A 5 -5.91 -18.22 -26.57
CA LEU A 5 -6.35 -17.98 -27.97
C LEU A 5 -6.18 -16.49 -28.34
N PHE A 6 -6.56 -15.57 -27.46
CA PHE A 6 -6.37 -14.14 -27.68
C PHE A 6 -4.90 -13.73 -27.72
N THR A 7 -4.03 -14.37 -26.91
CA THR A 7 -2.58 -14.12 -26.96
C THR A 7 -1.97 -14.44 -28.32
N VAL A 8 -2.46 -15.48 -28.95
CA VAL A 8 -1.96 -15.91 -30.28
C VAL A 8 -2.52 -15.04 -31.42
N LEU A 9 -3.81 -14.68 -31.36
CA LEU A 9 -4.49 -13.95 -32.43
C LEU A 9 -4.30 -12.43 -32.36
N TRP A 10 -4.23 -11.86 -31.15
CA TRP A 10 -4.06 -10.41 -30.94
C TRP A 10 -3.06 -10.10 -29.80
N PRO A 11 -1.77 -10.42 -30.00
CA PRO A 11 -0.78 -10.31 -28.93
C PRO A 11 -0.62 -8.87 -28.39
N ALA A 12 -0.65 -7.87 -29.28
CA ALA A 12 -0.51 -6.47 -28.87
C ALA A 12 -1.72 -5.98 -28.04
N ALA A 13 -2.94 -6.28 -28.48
CA ALA A 13 -4.16 -5.90 -27.76
C ALA A 13 -4.24 -6.57 -26.40
N LEU A 14 -3.87 -7.86 -26.30
CA LEU A 14 -3.85 -8.57 -25.01
C LEU A 14 -2.73 -8.06 -24.10
N THR A 15 -1.56 -7.76 -24.63
CA THR A 15 -0.46 -7.21 -23.84
C THR A 15 -0.86 -5.87 -23.22
N VAL A 16 -1.35 -4.93 -24.01
CA VAL A 16 -1.71 -3.59 -23.52
C VAL A 16 -2.99 -3.60 -22.69
N GLY A 17 -4.01 -4.35 -23.12
CA GLY A 17 -5.34 -4.32 -22.49
C GLY A 17 -5.49 -5.26 -21.29
N TYR A 18 -4.62 -6.24 -21.12
CA TYR A 18 -4.72 -7.23 -20.05
C TYR A 18 -3.43 -7.35 -19.23
N TRP A 19 -2.31 -7.70 -19.84
CA TRP A 19 -1.08 -7.99 -19.10
C TRP A 19 -0.47 -6.75 -18.45
N VAL A 20 -0.43 -5.61 -19.15
CA VAL A 20 0.11 -4.37 -18.58
C VAL A 20 -0.72 -3.90 -17.37
N PRO A 21 -2.05 -3.79 -17.44
CA PRO A 21 -2.87 -3.46 -16.27
C PRO A 21 -2.74 -4.47 -15.13
N LEU A 22 -2.72 -5.77 -15.44
CA LEU A 22 -2.59 -6.82 -14.44
C LEU A 22 -1.28 -6.70 -13.65
N PHE A 23 -0.14 -6.62 -14.33
CA PHE A 23 1.16 -6.52 -13.67
C PHE A 23 1.36 -5.16 -12.98
N SER A 24 0.83 -4.09 -13.56
CA SER A 24 0.90 -2.76 -12.93
C SER A 24 0.09 -2.71 -11.64
N SER A 25 -1.13 -3.25 -11.63
CA SER A 25 -1.97 -3.29 -10.44
C SER A 25 -1.41 -4.23 -9.38
N ALA A 26 -0.91 -5.40 -9.76
CA ALA A 26 -0.26 -6.32 -8.82
C ALA A 26 1.00 -5.70 -8.20
N GLY A 27 1.83 -5.04 -9.00
CA GLY A 27 3.01 -4.30 -8.50
C GLY A 27 2.64 -3.16 -7.58
N PHE A 28 1.63 -2.39 -7.92
CA PHE A 28 1.12 -1.31 -7.08
C PHE A 28 0.58 -1.84 -5.74
N MET A 29 -0.25 -2.88 -5.77
CA MET A 29 -0.78 -3.53 -4.56
C MET A 29 0.35 -4.09 -3.69
N PHE A 30 1.35 -4.74 -4.28
CA PHE A 30 2.49 -5.25 -3.54
C PHE A 30 3.26 -4.13 -2.82
N ILE A 31 3.53 -3.02 -3.52
CA ILE A 31 4.24 -1.88 -2.94
C ILE A 31 3.43 -1.27 -1.79
N THR A 32 2.14 -1.03 -1.96
CA THR A 32 1.30 -0.44 -0.91
C THR A 32 1.19 -1.36 0.30
N THR A 33 0.93 -2.66 0.09
CA THR A 33 0.84 -3.64 1.18
C THR A 33 2.18 -3.77 1.94
N ALA A 34 3.31 -3.72 1.23
CA ALA A 34 4.62 -3.75 1.89
C ALA A 34 4.83 -2.55 2.82
N HIS A 35 4.35 -1.35 2.45
CA HIS A 35 4.43 -0.17 3.31
C HIS A 35 3.63 -0.32 4.60
N GLU A 36 2.53 -1.05 4.53
CA GLU A 36 1.58 -1.19 5.62
C GLU A 36 1.94 -2.32 6.60
N HIS A 37 2.62 -3.37 6.13
CA HIS A 37 2.82 -4.61 6.87
C HIS A 37 4.27 -5.06 7.09
N VAL A 38 5.24 -4.55 6.33
CA VAL A 38 6.64 -4.94 6.53
C VAL A 38 7.18 -4.29 7.80
N PRO A 39 7.66 -5.06 8.80
CA PRO A 39 8.29 -4.51 9.99
C PRO A 39 9.58 -3.78 9.64
N LEU A 40 9.84 -2.67 10.32
CA LEU A 40 11.14 -2.00 10.34
C LEU A 40 11.92 -2.41 11.59
N ASN A 41 13.26 -2.29 11.52
CA ASN A 41 14.12 -2.57 12.67
C ASN A 41 13.68 -1.75 13.90
N GLY A 42 13.43 -2.45 15.02
CA GLY A 42 12.90 -1.87 16.27
C GLY A 42 11.41 -2.05 16.47
N ASP A 43 10.68 -2.53 15.49
CA ASP A 43 9.27 -2.89 15.67
C ASP A 43 9.17 -4.20 16.48
N THR A 44 8.53 -4.13 17.63
CA THR A 44 8.39 -5.28 18.56
C THR A 44 7.12 -6.09 18.37
N VAL A 45 6.21 -5.66 17.50
CA VAL A 45 4.88 -6.25 17.31
C VAL A 45 4.55 -6.30 15.82
N PRO A 46 3.82 -7.31 15.32
CA PRO A 46 3.33 -7.35 13.95
C PRO A 46 2.41 -6.14 13.71
N LEU A 47 2.84 -5.23 12.87
CA LEU A 47 2.31 -3.89 12.87
C LEU A 47 1.74 -3.50 11.53
N THR A 48 0.51 -3.06 11.59
CA THR A 48 -0.06 -2.20 10.58
C THR A 48 0.46 -0.77 10.76
N ARG A 49 0.60 -0.08 9.67
CA ARG A 49 1.20 1.26 9.65
C ARG A 49 0.38 2.17 8.75
N THR A 50 0.10 3.38 9.23
CA THR A 50 -0.50 4.42 8.41
C THR A 50 0.58 5.17 7.66
N VAL A 51 0.42 5.30 6.34
CA VAL A 51 1.33 6.08 5.49
C VAL A 51 0.66 7.40 5.13
N ARG A 52 1.03 8.47 5.82
CA ARG A 52 0.50 9.81 5.53
C ARG A 52 1.04 10.33 4.21
N THR A 53 0.16 10.74 3.33
CA THR A 53 0.47 11.27 2.01
C THR A 53 -0.18 12.65 1.80
N GLY A 54 -0.13 13.18 0.61
CA GLY A 54 -0.89 14.39 0.29
C GLY A 54 -2.31 14.06 -0.13
N PRO A 55 -3.22 15.05 -0.09
CA PRO A 55 -4.66 14.85 -0.29
C PRO A 55 -5.02 14.21 -1.64
N VAL A 56 -4.21 14.43 -2.66
CA VAL A 56 -4.42 13.82 -3.98
C VAL A 56 -4.18 12.30 -3.92
N LEU A 57 -3.09 11.86 -3.26
CA LEU A 57 -2.82 10.43 -3.13
C LEU A 57 -3.79 9.77 -2.15
N GLU A 58 -4.18 10.42 -1.08
CA GLU A 58 -5.19 9.93 -0.15
C GLU A 58 -6.52 9.67 -0.87
N PHE A 59 -6.94 10.61 -1.71
CA PHE A 59 -8.13 10.44 -2.55
C PHE A 59 -7.96 9.26 -3.55
N LEU A 60 -6.83 9.17 -4.25
CA LEU A 60 -6.58 8.09 -5.22
C LEU A 60 -6.47 6.71 -4.55
N LEU A 61 -5.96 6.65 -3.34
CA LEU A 61 -5.88 5.43 -2.52
C LEU A 61 -7.20 5.14 -1.78
N TRP A 62 -8.20 5.99 -1.95
CA TRP A 62 -9.49 5.86 -1.26
C TRP A 62 -9.32 5.79 0.27
N ASN A 63 -8.39 6.56 0.81
CA ASN A 63 -8.02 6.58 2.24
C ASN A 63 -7.54 5.22 2.81
N SER A 64 -7.24 4.22 1.97
CA SER A 64 -6.73 2.93 2.45
C SER A 64 -5.36 3.03 3.14
N ASN A 65 -4.64 4.12 2.89
CA ASN A 65 -3.38 4.44 3.56
C ASN A 65 -3.53 4.72 5.07
N TYR A 66 -4.75 4.97 5.58
CA TYR A 66 -5.07 5.02 7.02
C TYR A 66 -5.27 3.61 7.59
N HIS A 67 -4.27 2.77 7.41
CA HIS A 67 -4.39 1.33 7.59
C HIS A 67 -4.47 0.90 9.06
N VAL A 68 -3.89 1.67 9.97
CA VAL A 68 -4.03 1.44 11.43
C VAL A 68 -5.49 1.62 11.85
N ALA A 69 -6.13 2.71 11.42
CA ALA A 69 -7.54 2.95 11.70
C ALA A 69 -8.44 1.86 11.08
N HIS A 70 -8.09 1.38 9.87
CA HIS A 70 -8.81 0.28 9.24
C HIS A 70 -8.75 -1.01 10.07
N HIS A 71 -7.60 -1.35 10.65
CA HIS A 71 -7.47 -2.54 11.50
C HIS A 71 -8.16 -2.39 12.86
N GLU A 72 -8.22 -1.19 13.43
CA GLU A 72 -8.96 -0.97 14.68
C GLU A 72 -10.48 -0.88 14.45
N TYR A 73 -10.90 -0.39 13.29
CA TYR A 73 -12.31 -0.21 12.93
C TYR A 73 -12.63 -0.85 11.56
N PRO A 74 -12.56 -2.18 11.43
CA PRO A 74 -12.64 -2.85 10.13
C PRO A 74 -13.99 -2.71 9.43
N SER A 75 -15.04 -2.34 10.15
CA SER A 75 -16.37 -2.09 9.59
C SER A 75 -16.61 -0.64 9.19
N ALA A 76 -15.63 0.25 9.42
CA ALA A 76 -15.79 1.66 9.08
C ALA A 76 -15.64 1.88 7.57
N PRO A 77 -16.48 2.71 6.95
CA PRO A 77 -16.27 3.15 5.57
C PRO A 77 -14.93 3.87 5.40
N PHE A 78 -14.27 3.68 4.26
CA PHE A 78 -12.94 4.26 4.00
C PHE A 78 -12.91 5.80 4.07
N GLU A 79 -14.00 6.46 3.74
CA GLU A 79 -14.14 7.92 3.88
C GLU A 79 -14.04 8.40 5.33
N ASN A 80 -14.36 7.57 6.30
CA ASN A 80 -14.31 7.90 7.73
C ASN A 80 -12.95 7.61 8.38
N LEU A 81 -12.08 6.85 7.73
CA LEU A 81 -10.78 6.45 8.29
C LEU A 81 -9.89 7.63 8.71
N PRO A 82 -9.82 8.77 7.96
CA PRO A 82 -9.04 9.93 8.39
C PRO A 82 -9.48 10.51 9.74
N HIS A 83 -10.76 10.45 10.04
CA HIS A 83 -11.31 10.92 11.33
C HIS A 83 -11.05 9.90 12.45
N LEU A 84 -11.17 8.62 12.15
CA LEU A 84 -10.94 7.54 13.12
C LEU A 84 -9.46 7.38 13.47
N GLU A 85 -8.55 7.69 12.56
CA GLU A 85 -7.10 7.66 12.80
C GLU A 85 -6.68 8.51 14.01
N TYR A 86 -7.35 9.64 14.26
CA TYR A 86 -7.09 10.46 15.42
C TYR A 86 -7.41 9.74 16.74
N HIS A 87 -8.37 8.84 16.74
CA HIS A 87 -8.81 8.07 17.90
C HIS A 87 -8.10 6.71 18.02
N ALA A 88 -7.42 6.26 16.98
CA ALA A 88 -6.71 4.99 16.99
C ALA A 88 -5.53 5.04 17.98
N HIS A 89 -5.52 4.13 18.94
CA HIS A 89 -4.57 4.11 20.06
C HIS A 89 -3.10 3.98 19.64
N SER A 90 -2.86 3.45 18.45
CA SER A 90 -1.54 3.16 17.94
C SER A 90 -1.07 4.10 16.81
N SER A 91 -1.91 5.06 16.40
CA SER A 91 -1.64 5.92 15.24
C SER A 91 -0.40 6.79 15.38
N GLN A 92 -0.09 7.26 16.58
CA GLN A 92 1.05 8.15 16.83
C GLN A 92 2.41 7.46 16.69
N THR A 93 2.47 6.16 16.97
CA THR A 93 3.72 5.38 16.94
C THR A 93 3.98 4.70 15.60
N ARG A 94 2.97 4.61 14.73
CA ARG A 94 3.00 3.81 13.50
C ARG A 94 2.72 4.62 12.22
N CYS A 95 2.99 5.91 12.27
CA CYS A 95 2.78 6.78 11.13
C CYS A 95 4.10 7.07 10.41
N VAL A 96 4.13 6.82 9.11
CA VAL A 96 5.25 7.18 8.22
C VAL A 96 4.83 8.31 7.28
N LYS A 97 5.67 9.32 7.13
CA LYS A 97 5.41 10.44 6.24
C LYS A 97 5.82 10.10 4.80
N GLY A 98 4.88 9.54 4.05
CA GLY A 98 5.02 9.28 2.62
C GLY A 98 5.74 7.99 2.25
N PHE A 99 5.37 7.45 1.10
CA PHE A 99 5.93 6.21 0.54
C PHE A 99 7.44 6.29 0.28
N ALA A 100 7.92 7.46 -0.19
CA ALA A 100 9.34 7.64 -0.49
C ALA A 100 10.23 7.54 0.77
N GLN A 101 9.77 8.06 1.90
CA GLN A 101 10.51 7.97 3.16
C GLN A 101 10.60 6.52 3.64
N PHE A 102 9.52 5.77 3.52
CA PHE A 102 9.51 4.36 3.88
C PHE A 102 10.45 3.55 2.98
N GLN A 103 10.39 3.74 1.66
CA GLN A 103 11.30 3.07 0.72
C GLN A 103 12.77 3.38 1.03
N ALA A 104 13.07 4.62 1.36
CA ALA A 104 14.42 5.00 1.75
C ALA A 104 14.89 4.29 3.03
N SER A 105 13.99 4.08 4.01
CA SER A 105 14.32 3.32 5.23
C SER A 105 14.56 1.85 4.94
N LEU A 106 13.73 1.19 4.14
CA LEU A 106 13.92 -0.20 3.73
C LEU A 106 15.26 -0.40 3.00
N LEU A 107 15.59 0.50 2.07
CA LEU A 107 16.86 0.42 1.32
C LEU A 107 18.08 0.59 2.24
N ARG A 108 18.00 1.46 3.25
CA ARG A 108 19.06 1.62 4.25
C ARG A 108 19.26 0.35 5.07
N GLU A 109 18.18 -0.25 5.55
CA GLU A 109 18.21 -1.50 6.30
C GLU A 109 18.77 -2.64 5.45
N ALA A 110 18.30 -2.82 4.23
CA ALA A 110 18.77 -3.84 3.30
C ALA A 110 20.26 -3.67 2.95
N SER A 111 20.79 -2.43 2.98
CA SER A 111 22.21 -2.14 2.72
C SER A 111 23.10 -2.26 3.95
N GLY A 112 22.56 -2.67 5.12
CA GLY A 112 23.31 -2.82 6.36
C GLY A 112 23.92 -1.52 6.89
N ARG A 113 23.43 -0.38 6.42
CA ARG A 113 23.82 0.95 6.89
C ARG A 113 22.84 1.41 7.97
N CYS A 114 23.13 1.01 9.19
CA CYS A 114 22.52 1.59 10.39
C CYS A 114 23.14 2.95 10.67
#